data_6e27a03340505d571998f86e536107d4
#
_entry.id   6e27a03340505d571998f86e536107d4
#
_cell.length_a   1.000
_cell.length_b   1.000
_cell.length_c   1.000
_cell.angle_alpha   90.00
_cell.angle_beta   90.00
_cell.angle_gamma   90.00
#
_symmetry.space_group_name_H-M   'P 1'
#
loop_
_entity.id
_entity.type
_entity.pdbx_description
1 polymer ?
#
loop_
_entity_poly.entity_id
_entity_poly.type
_entity_poly.pdbx_seq_one_letter_code
_entity_poly.pdbx_strand_id
1 'polypeptide(L)'
;MELKNSYIKVSEWGWPIDPKGLRVSLNYLYDRYQIPLFIVENGLGAVDEISDDHQIHDNYRIDYLTQHVREMKKAVDLDGVELLGYTWWSPIDIVSYSTGEMKKRYGFIYVDKDNDGNGT
;
A
#
# COMPACT_ATOMS: atom_id res chain seq x y z
N MET A 1 -17.69 3.52 15.41
CA MET A 1 -18.07 2.19 14.84
C MET A 1 -17.64 2.21 13.38
N GLU A 2 -16.63 1.44 13.05
CA GLU A 2 -16.15 1.34 11.66
C GLU A 2 -17.07 0.38 10.89
N LEU A 3 -17.68 0.88 9.82
CA LEU A 3 -18.55 0.05 8.97
C LEU A 3 -17.66 -0.75 8.02
N LYS A 4 -17.60 -2.05 8.22
CA LYS A 4 -16.87 -2.95 7.31
C LYS A 4 -17.63 -3.12 6.00
N ASN A 5 -16.97 -2.82 4.88
CA ASN A 5 -17.49 -3.13 3.56
C ASN A 5 -17.18 -4.59 3.20
N SER A 6 -18.19 -5.46 3.16
CA SER A 6 -18.04 -6.88 2.87
C SER A 6 -17.63 -7.20 1.42
N TYR A 7 -17.67 -6.21 0.52
CA TYR A 7 -17.30 -6.38 -0.90
C TYR A 7 -15.83 -6.03 -1.18
N ILE A 8 -15.12 -5.45 -0.20
CA ILE A 8 -13.72 -5.04 -0.35
C ILE A 8 -12.85 -6.02 0.44
N LYS A 9 -11.83 -6.56 -0.21
CA LYS A 9 -10.80 -7.37 0.45
C LYS A 9 -10.06 -6.52 1.48
N VAL A 10 -9.65 -7.15 2.57
CA VAL A 10 -8.85 -6.51 3.61
C VAL A 10 -7.53 -7.24 3.81
N SER A 11 -6.52 -6.53 4.27
CA SER A 11 -5.25 -7.09 4.70
C SER A 11 -5.41 -7.85 6.03
N GLU A 12 -4.36 -8.54 6.48
CA GLU A 12 -4.29 -9.22 7.77
C GLU A 12 -4.51 -8.27 8.95
N TRP A 13 -4.20 -7.00 8.80
CA TRP A 13 -4.50 -5.94 9.78
C TRP A 13 -5.85 -5.25 9.56
N GLY A 14 -6.71 -5.80 8.68
CA GLY A 14 -8.05 -5.29 8.44
C GLY A 14 -8.12 -4.04 7.54
N TRP A 15 -7.02 -3.66 6.90
CA TRP A 15 -7.01 -2.50 6.01
C TRP A 15 -7.64 -2.83 4.66
N PRO A 16 -8.55 -1.99 4.16
CA PRO A 16 -9.21 -2.24 2.89
C PRO A 16 -8.22 -2.12 1.71
N ILE A 17 -8.33 -3.05 0.77
CA ILE A 17 -7.60 -3.03 -0.50
C ILE A 17 -8.56 -2.48 -1.55
N ASP A 18 -8.55 -1.15 -1.73
CA ASP A 18 -9.51 -0.45 -2.56
C ASP A 18 -8.85 0.49 -3.59
N PRO A 19 -8.29 -0.06 -4.68
CA PRO A 19 -7.71 0.75 -5.75
C PRO A 19 -8.68 1.73 -6.39
N LYS A 20 -9.97 1.35 -6.51
CA LYS A 20 -11.01 2.24 -7.04
C LYS A 20 -11.32 3.39 -6.09
N GLY A 21 -11.32 3.12 -4.80
CA GLY A 21 -11.46 4.16 -3.77
C GLY A 21 -10.36 5.21 -3.86
N LEU A 22 -9.11 4.80 -4.16
CA LEU A 22 -8.02 5.73 -4.42
C LEU A 22 -8.34 6.66 -5.59
N ARG A 23 -8.81 6.12 -6.74
CA ARG A 23 -9.20 6.93 -7.90
C ARG A 23 -10.34 7.90 -7.56
N VAL A 24 -11.37 7.42 -6.85
CA VAL A 24 -12.49 8.26 -6.39
C VAL A 24 -12.00 9.38 -5.48
N SER A 25 -11.10 9.09 -4.55
CA SER A 25 -10.53 10.10 -3.64
C SER A 25 -9.73 11.16 -4.38
N LEU A 26 -8.92 10.75 -5.38
CA LEU A 26 -8.18 11.68 -6.22
C LEU A 26 -9.11 12.61 -6.99
N ASN A 27 -10.16 12.08 -7.61
CA ASN A 27 -11.19 12.88 -8.29
C ASN A 27 -11.87 13.86 -7.32
N TYR A 28 -12.32 13.35 -6.18
CA TYR A 28 -13.02 14.19 -5.19
C TYR A 28 -12.16 15.36 -4.69
N LEU A 29 -10.88 15.11 -4.42
CA LEU A 29 -9.97 16.15 -3.96
C LEU A 29 -9.64 17.14 -5.09
N TYR A 30 -9.38 16.64 -6.29
CA TYR A 30 -9.06 17.49 -7.43
C TYR A 30 -10.25 18.36 -7.84
N ASP A 31 -11.45 17.79 -7.92
CA ASP A 31 -12.67 18.54 -8.23
C ASP A 31 -12.94 19.68 -7.23
N ARG A 32 -12.63 19.41 -5.95
CA ARG A 32 -12.88 20.39 -4.90
C ARG A 32 -11.87 21.53 -4.88
N TYR A 33 -10.58 21.21 -5.06
CA TYR A 33 -9.50 22.18 -4.79
C TYR A 33 -8.84 22.71 -6.05
N GLN A 34 -8.92 22.01 -7.17
CA GLN A 34 -8.32 22.38 -8.47
C GLN A 34 -6.84 22.73 -8.36
N ILE A 35 -6.09 21.97 -7.57
CA ILE A 35 -4.64 22.07 -7.39
C ILE A 35 -4.00 20.71 -7.63
N PRO A 36 -2.74 20.67 -8.09
CA PRO A 36 -2.01 19.42 -8.27
C PRO A 36 -1.97 18.59 -6.97
N LEU A 37 -2.10 17.28 -7.10
CA LEU A 37 -2.10 16.34 -5.99
C LEU A 37 -0.78 15.55 -5.96
N PHE A 38 -0.40 15.07 -4.79
CA PHE A 38 0.70 14.14 -4.61
C PHE A 38 0.31 13.09 -3.55
N ILE A 39 0.44 11.81 -3.87
CA ILE A 39 0.24 10.73 -2.91
C ILE A 39 1.55 10.52 -2.16
N VAL A 40 1.64 11.07 -0.96
CA VAL A 40 2.86 11.02 -0.13
C VAL A 40 3.05 9.69 0.58
N GLU A 41 2.00 8.87 0.68
CA GLU A 41 2.04 7.58 1.37
C GLU A 41 0.93 6.66 0.86
N ASN A 42 1.30 5.46 0.44
CA ASN A 42 0.40 4.34 0.19
C ASN A 42 1.20 3.04 0.30
N GLY A 43 0.58 1.96 0.73
CA GLY A 43 1.26 0.68 0.89
C GLY A 43 0.39 -0.37 1.54
N LEU A 44 0.94 -1.56 1.68
CA LEU A 44 0.29 -2.73 2.26
C LEU A 44 1.21 -3.37 3.29
N GLY A 45 0.75 -3.49 4.52
CA GLY A 45 1.42 -4.29 5.55
C GLY A 45 0.93 -5.74 5.50
N ALA A 46 1.85 -6.69 5.47
CA ALA A 46 1.57 -8.11 5.44
C ALA A 46 2.63 -8.93 6.19
N VAL A 47 2.33 -10.18 6.47
CA VAL A 47 3.34 -11.14 6.97
C VAL A 47 4.02 -11.76 5.77
N ASP A 48 5.34 -11.64 5.71
CA ASP A 48 6.17 -12.31 4.70
C ASP A 48 6.96 -13.46 5.34
N GLU A 49 7.05 -14.55 4.63
CA GLU A 49 7.82 -15.71 5.02
C GLU A 49 8.88 -16.02 3.96
N ILE A 50 10.09 -16.33 4.43
CA ILE A 50 11.15 -16.80 3.53
C ILE A 50 10.85 -18.25 3.18
N SER A 51 10.70 -18.53 1.90
CA SER A 51 10.50 -19.87 1.38
C SER A 51 11.79 -20.69 1.35
N ASP A 52 11.68 -22.00 1.08
CA ASP A 52 12.83 -22.93 1.03
C ASP A 52 13.88 -22.55 -0.03
N ASP A 53 13.47 -21.78 -1.05
CA ASP A 53 14.37 -21.22 -2.07
C ASP A 53 15.03 -19.90 -1.66
N HIS A 54 14.90 -19.49 -0.39
CA HIS A 54 15.39 -18.23 0.17
C HIS A 54 14.82 -16.98 -0.51
N GLN A 55 13.59 -17.05 -1.02
CA GLN A 55 12.89 -15.93 -1.64
C GLN A 55 11.62 -15.57 -0.86
N ILE A 56 11.16 -14.35 -1.10
CA ILE A 56 9.84 -13.89 -0.66
C ILE A 56 8.90 -13.86 -1.87
N HIS A 57 7.85 -14.66 -1.83
CA HIS A 57 6.85 -14.76 -2.89
C HIS A 57 5.65 -13.85 -2.59
N ASP A 58 5.85 -12.55 -2.72
CA ASP A 58 4.88 -11.51 -2.35
C ASP A 58 4.01 -11.03 -3.53
N ASN A 59 3.53 -11.95 -4.35
CA ASN A 59 2.66 -11.65 -5.49
C ASN A 59 1.46 -10.75 -5.11
N TYR A 60 0.95 -10.87 -3.90
CA TYR A 60 -0.13 -10.03 -3.37
C TYR A 60 0.29 -8.55 -3.28
N ARG A 61 1.57 -8.24 -2.95
CA ARG A 61 2.09 -6.86 -2.90
C ARG A 61 2.25 -6.30 -4.32
N ILE A 62 2.74 -7.13 -5.24
CA ILE A 62 2.84 -6.78 -6.67
C ILE A 62 1.45 -6.47 -7.23
N ASP A 63 0.46 -7.32 -6.92
CA ASP A 63 -0.93 -7.13 -7.36
C ASP A 63 -1.54 -5.86 -6.75
N TYR A 64 -1.35 -5.63 -5.44
CA TYR A 64 -1.81 -4.42 -4.77
C TYR A 64 -1.28 -3.16 -5.47
N LEU A 65 0.04 -3.05 -5.64
CA LEU A 65 0.68 -1.91 -6.28
C LEU A 65 0.20 -1.74 -7.73
N THR A 66 0.15 -2.84 -8.48
CA THR A 66 -0.29 -2.83 -9.88
C THR A 66 -1.72 -2.29 -10.02
N GLN A 67 -2.63 -2.72 -9.17
CA GLN A 67 -4.03 -2.26 -9.22
C GLN A 67 -4.13 -0.78 -8.85
N HIS A 68 -3.42 -0.31 -7.83
CA HIS A 68 -3.42 1.10 -7.43
C HIS A 68 -2.81 2.00 -8.51
N VAL A 69 -1.68 1.61 -9.10
CA VAL A 69 -1.05 2.33 -10.22
C VAL A 69 -1.98 2.41 -11.44
N ARG A 70 -2.70 1.33 -11.76
CA ARG A 70 -3.68 1.34 -12.86
C ARG A 70 -4.82 2.33 -12.61
N GLU A 71 -5.33 2.41 -11.40
CA GLU A 71 -6.40 3.36 -11.05
C GLU A 71 -5.88 4.80 -10.97
N MET A 72 -4.67 5.03 -10.48
CA MET A 72 -4.01 6.35 -10.58
C MET A 72 -3.85 6.79 -12.05
N LYS A 73 -3.39 5.89 -12.91
CA LYS A 73 -3.27 6.18 -14.33
C LYS A 73 -4.60 6.57 -14.96
N LYS A 74 -5.70 5.90 -14.59
CA LYS A 74 -7.05 6.27 -15.06
C LYS A 74 -7.48 7.65 -14.53
N ALA A 75 -7.17 7.97 -13.27
CA ALA A 75 -7.46 9.29 -12.72
C ALA A 75 -6.78 10.41 -13.54
N VAL A 76 -5.55 10.18 -13.97
CA VAL A 76 -4.80 11.14 -14.80
C VAL A 76 -5.33 11.13 -16.24
N ASP A 77 -5.34 9.96 -16.90
CA ASP A 77 -5.56 9.89 -18.34
C ASP A 77 -7.03 10.07 -18.75
N LEU A 78 -7.97 9.62 -17.91
CA LEU A 78 -9.40 9.63 -18.22
C LEU A 78 -10.16 10.71 -17.47
N ASP A 79 -9.78 10.98 -16.21
CA ASP A 79 -10.53 11.89 -15.37
C ASP A 79 -9.89 13.30 -15.32
N GLY A 80 -8.68 13.47 -15.85
CA GLY A 80 -7.99 14.75 -15.93
C GLY A 80 -7.41 15.26 -14.60
N VAL A 81 -7.21 14.38 -13.62
CA VAL A 81 -6.58 14.72 -12.35
C VAL A 81 -5.11 15.05 -12.57
N GLU A 82 -4.65 16.19 -12.08
CA GLU A 82 -3.24 16.55 -12.08
C GLU A 82 -2.54 15.90 -10.89
N LEU A 83 -1.93 14.73 -11.12
CA LEU A 83 -1.20 13.96 -10.12
C LEU A 83 0.30 14.09 -10.38
N LEU A 84 1.03 14.74 -9.46
CA LEU A 84 2.47 15.01 -9.58
C LEU A 84 3.32 13.77 -9.25
N GLY A 85 2.84 12.90 -8.38
CA GLY A 85 3.62 11.74 -7.98
C GLY A 85 2.95 10.85 -6.93
N TYR A 86 3.67 9.78 -6.63
CA TYR A 86 3.27 8.75 -5.71
C TYR A 86 4.50 8.20 -4.98
N THR A 87 4.38 7.98 -3.68
CA THR A 87 5.40 7.31 -2.89
C THR A 87 4.82 6.09 -2.17
N TRP A 88 5.59 5.00 -2.22
CA TRP A 88 5.32 3.80 -1.47
C TRP A 88 5.75 3.96 -0.01
N TRP A 89 4.93 3.48 0.91
CA TRP A 89 5.29 3.43 2.32
C TRP A 89 6.37 2.38 2.56
N SER A 90 7.57 2.85 2.83
CA SER A 90 8.76 2.05 3.15
C SER A 90 9.15 1.02 2.07
N PRO A 91 10.01 1.39 1.10
CA PRO A 91 10.52 0.44 0.10
C PRO A 91 11.43 -0.66 0.72
N ILE A 92 11.97 -0.41 1.90
CA ILE A 92 12.72 -1.39 2.71
C ILE A 92 11.90 -1.66 3.97
N ASP A 93 11.85 -2.90 4.44
CA ASP A 93 11.09 -3.23 5.66
C ASP A 93 11.55 -2.41 6.86
N ILE A 94 10.57 -1.91 7.60
CA ILE A 94 10.75 -1.15 8.85
C ILE A 94 9.80 -1.66 9.93
N VAL A 95 10.11 -1.32 11.16
CA VAL A 95 9.19 -1.51 12.28
C VAL A 95 7.91 -0.72 12.04
N SER A 96 6.76 -1.38 12.16
CA SER A 96 5.45 -0.73 12.02
C SER A 96 5.26 0.35 13.07
N TYR A 97 5.03 1.58 12.65
CA TYR A 97 4.78 2.70 13.56
C TYR A 97 3.57 2.47 14.47
N SER A 98 2.49 1.92 13.91
CA SER A 98 1.23 1.76 14.64
C SER A 98 1.19 0.57 15.61
N THR A 99 1.97 -0.50 15.34
CA THR A 99 1.93 -1.74 16.13
C THR A 99 3.23 -2.06 16.85
N GLY A 100 4.34 -1.39 16.50
CA GLY A 100 5.67 -1.69 17.04
C GLY A 100 6.24 -3.03 16.58
N GLU A 101 5.71 -3.59 15.49
CA GLU A 101 6.04 -4.93 15.03
C GLU A 101 6.87 -4.91 13.76
N MET A 102 7.96 -5.67 13.74
CA MET A 102 8.75 -5.90 12.53
C MET A 102 8.10 -6.92 11.59
N LYS A 103 7.32 -7.86 12.12
CA LYS A 103 6.62 -8.88 11.32
C LYS A 103 5.59 -8.28 10.35
N LYS A 104 5.12 -7.04 10.59
CA LYS A 104 4.25 -6.30 9.67
C LYS A 104 5.08 -5.63 8.60
N ARG A 105 5.34 -6.35 7.53
CA ARG A 105 6.26 -5.94 6.47
C ARG A 105 5.57 -5.12 5.39
N TYR A 106 6.28 -4.13 4.88
CA TYR A 106 5.78 -3.21 3.86
C TYR A 106 6.65 -3.18 2.61
N GLY A 107 7.93 -3.55 2.76
CA GLY A 107 8.98 -3.26 1.80
C GLY A 107 8.98 -4.15 0.56
N PHE A 108 9.69 -3.70 -0.46
CA PHE A 108 10.13 -4.51 -1.59
C PHE A 108 11.47 -5.20 -1.29
N ILE A 109 12.17 -4.72 -0.27
CA ILE A 109 13.42 -5.27 0.22
C ILE A 109 13.16 -5.82 1.61
N TYR A 110 13.27 -7.14 1.74
CA TYR A 110 13.10 -7.83 3.00
C TYR A 110 14.26 -7.53 3.95
N VAL A 111 13.94 -7.29 5.22
CA VAL A 111 14.91 -7.13 6.29
C VAL A 111 14.79 -8.31 7.25
N ASP A 112 15.83 -9.12 7.39
CA ASP A 112 15.85 -10.26 8.28
C ASP A 112 15.94 -9.80 9.75
N LYS A 113 14.81 -9.38 10.28
CA LYS A 113 14.61 -8.98 11.68
C LYS A 113 13.26 -9.47 12.19
N ASP A 114 13.24 -9.96 13.42
CA ASP A 114 12.00 -10.25 14.15
C ASP A 114 11.57 -9.08 15.05
N ASN A 115 10.50 -9.28 15.83
CA ASN A 115 9.99 -8.25 16.73
C ASN A 115 10.93 -7.98 17.92
N ASP A 116 11.83 -8.89 18.25
CA ASP A 116 12.80 -8.79 19.35
C ASP A 116 14.15 -8.24 18.86
N GLY A 117 14.27 -7.99 17.54
CA GLY A 117 15.46 -7.45 16.92
C GLY A 117 16.51 -8.50 16.55
N ASN A 118 16.17 -9.81 16.62
CA ASN A 118 17.04 -10.87 16.15
C ASN A 118 16.97 -10.96 14.62
N GLY A 119 18.05 -11.46 14.02
CA GLY A 119 18.22 -11.63 12.59
C GLY A 119 19.64 -11.31 12.16
N THR A 120 19.96 -11.48 10.87
CA THR A 120 21.30 -11.28 10.31
C THR A 120 21.43 -9.99 9.50
#